data_ee15f95f64ed5e17b3bf7ec563b556e5
#
_entry.id   ee15f95f64ed5e17b3bf7ec563b556e5
#
_cell.length_a   1.000
_cell.length_b   1.000
_cell.length_c   1.000
_cell.angle_alpha   90.00
_cell.angle_beta   90.00
_cell.angle_gamma   90.00
#
_symmetry.space_group_name_H-M   'P 1'
#
loop_
_entity.id
_entity.type
_entity.pdbx_description
1 polymer ?
#
loop_
_entity_poly.entity_id
_entity_poly.type
_entity_poly.pdbx_seq_one_letter_code
_entity_poly.pdbx_strand_id
1 'polypeptide(L)'
;MKHLVPLAVVATLAACDDTPPQTETGAAPPPTNDDLYLVRGYRSEDDWCQLTGETAFTGNFLDHTADLVSCPTGSAAAQSLVETNDAQQVAETGGYTVYTIPRG
;
A
#
# COMPACT_ATOMS: atom_id res chain seq x y z
N MET A 1 46.63 29.60 -3.32
CA MET A 1 46.18 29.35 -3.43
C MET A 1 45.47 28.74 -3.37
N LYS A 2 45.30 28.46 -3.35
CA LYS A 2 44.71 27.97 -3.44
C LYS A 2 43.77 27.30 -3.35
N HIS A 3 43.38 27.00 -3.33
CA HIS A 3 42.54 26.43 -3.35
C HIS A 3 41.67 25.75 -3.26
N LEU A 4 41.35 25.50 -3.21
CA LEU A 4 40.68 24.91 -3.22
C LEU A 4 39.82 24.23 -3.26
N VAL A 5 39.44 23.88 -3.24
CA VAL A 5 38.69 23.25 -3.38
C VAL A 5 37.82 22.61 -3.28
N PRO A 6 37.48 22.31 -3.29
CA PRO A 6 36.61 21.73 -3.39
C PRO A 6 35.86 21.11 -3.21
N LEU A 7 35.42 20.84 -3.27
CA LEU A 7 34.68 20.24 -3.25
C LEU A 7 33.85 19.61 -3.19
N ALA A 8 33.60 19.37 -3.30
CA ALA A 8 32.87 18.84 -3.35
C ALA A 8 32.08 18.16 -3.23
N VAL A 9 31.74 17.96 -3.17
CA VAL A 9 31.00 17.33 -3.19
C VAL A 9 30.15 16.73 -3.01
N VAL A 10 29.80 16.50 -3.00
CA VAL A 10 29.00 15.94 -2.97
C VAL A 10 28.14 15.35 -2.88
N ALA A 11 27.89 15.13 -3.02
CA ALA A 11 27.04 14.61 -3.04
C ALA A 11 26.29 14.00 -2.89
N THR A 12 26.09 13.85 -2.79
CA THR A 12 25.32 13.27 -2.70
C THR A 12 24.50 12.71 -2.46
N LEU A 13 24.34 12.63 -2.39
CA LEU A 13 23.56 12.06 -2.21
C LEU A 13 22.75 11.49 -2.06
N ALA A 14 22.67 11.47 -2.01
CA ALA A 14 21.96 10.91 -1.87
C ALA A 14 21.28 10.35 -1.79
N ALA A 15 21.24 10.31 -1.83
CA ALA A 15 20.59 9.71 -1.78
C ALA A 15 19.95 9.16 -1.69
N CYS A 16 19.84 9.13 -1.57
CA CYS A 16 19.21 8.54 -1.53
C CYS A 16 18.56 8.00 -1.44
N ASP A 17 18.45 7.90 -1.44
CA ASP A 17 17.78 7.30 -1.40
C ASP A 17 17.10 6.75 -1.34
N ASP A 18 17.07 6.75 -1.31
CA ASP A 18 16.38 6.25 -1.33
C ASP A 18 15.76 5.35 -1.51
N THR A 19 15.63 5.20 -1.06
CA THR A 19 15.13 4.13 -1.23
C THR A 19 13.98 4.02 -1.88
N PRO A 20 13.99 3.45 -2.74
CA PRO A 20 12.96 3.30 -3.51
C PRO A 20 12.04 2.46 -2.94
N PRO A 21 11.06 2.83 -3.02
CA PRO A 21 10.02 2.07 -2.83
C PRO A 21 10.19 1.00 -3.67
N GLN A 22 10.11 -0.03 -3.26
CA GLN A 22 10.12 -1.05 -3.98
C GLN A 22 9.22 -0.90 -5.02
N THR A 23 9.56 -1.23 -6.07
CA THR A 23 8.75 -1.30 -7.10
C THR A 23 7.77 -2.27 -6.77
N GLU A 24 6.60 -1.96 -6.76
CA GLU A 24 5.52 -2.88 -6.52
C GLU A 24 5.15 -3.55 -7.82
N THR A 25 6.02 -4.44 -8.27
CA THR A 25 5.78 -5.19 -9.49
C THR A 25 5.52 -6.61 -9.12
N GLY A 26 4.82 -7.31 -9.97
CA GLY A 26 4.47 -8.69 -9.73
C GLY A 26 3.36 -8.80 -8.70
N ALA A 27 3.19 -9.96 -8.12
CA ALA A 27 2.13 -10.19 -7.16
C ALA A 27 2.48 -9.58 -5.82
N ALA A 28 1.50 -9.04 -5.14
CA ALA A 28 1.70 -8.56 -3.79
C ALA A 28 2.07 -9.72 -2.86
N PRO A 29 2.81 -9.47 -1.80
CA PRO A 29 3.13 -10.54 -0.87
C PRO A 29 1.87 -11.10 -0.23
N PRO A 30 1.81 -12.39 0.04
CA PRO A 30 0.61 -12.96 0.65
C PRO A 30 0.47 -12.49 2.10
N PRO A 31 -0.74 -12.42 2.61
CA PRO A 31 -0.93 -12.15 4.03
C PRO A 31 -0.36 -13.29 4.87
N THR A 32 -0.01 -12.98 6.10
CA THR A 32 0.62 -13.96 6.97
C THR A 32 -0.37 -14.74 7.83
N ASN A 33 -1.66 -14.51 7.64
CA ASN A 33 -2.71 -15.27 8.32
C ASN A 33 -3.91 -15.41 7.40
N ASP A 34 -4.99 -16.01 7.88
CA ASP A 34 -6.17 -16.30 7.06
C ASP A 34 -7.30 -15.31 7.26
N ASP A 35 -7.03 -14.17 7.84
CA ASP A 35 -8.08 -13.19 8.12
C ASP A 35 -8.63 -12.54 6.85
N LEU A 36 -7.85 -12.50 5.79
CA LEU A 36 -8.25 -11.79 4.57
C LEU A 36 -8.38 -12.75 3.41
N TYR A 37 -9.46 -12.57 2.65
CA TYR A 37 -9.65 -13.25 1.37
C TYR A 37 -9.45 -12.20 0.29
N LEU A 38 -8.31 -12.21 -0.36
CA LEU A 38 -7.97 -11.23 -1.39
C LEU A 38 -8.46 -11.75 -2.72
N VAL A 39 -9.44 -11.06 -3.30
CA VAL A 39 -10.15 -11.53 -4.49
C VAL A 39 -9.36 -11.20 -5.76
N ARG A 40 -8.97 -9.95 -5.91
CA ARG A 40 -8.24 -9.49 -7.09
C ARG A 40 -7.74 -8.09 -6.86
N GLY A 41 -6.87 -7.60 -7.70
CA GLY A 41 -6.45 -6.21 -7.66
C GLY A 41 -7.67 -5.30 -7.75
N TYR A 42 -7.69 -4.24 -6.97
CA TYR A 42 -8.88 -3.39 -6.86
C TYR A 42 -9.01 -2.43 -8.03
N ARG A 43 -7.99 -1.62 -8.26
CA ARG A 43 -8.04 -0.60 -9.33
C ARG A 43 -7.62 -1.20 -10.67
N SER A 44 -6.80 -2.23 -10.64
CA SER A 44 -6.37 -2.95 -11.84
C SER A 44 -5.92 -4.34 -11.40
N GLU A 45 -5.68 -5.22 -12.36
CA GLU A 45 -5.24 -6.57 -12.03
C GLU A 45 -3.92 -6.58 -11.28
N ASP A 46 -3.06 -5.62 -11.54
CA ASP A 46 -1.74 -5.55 -10.92
C ASP A 46 -1.71 -4.73 -9.64
N ASP A 47 -2.85 -4.21 -9.22
CA ASP A 47 -2.90 -3.38 -8.02
C ASP A 47 -2.57 -4.21 -6.79
N TRP A 48 -1.63 -3.75 -5.99
CA TRP A 48 -1.32 -4.40 -4.73
C TRP A 48 -2.43 -4.22 -3.70
N CYS A 49 -3.25 -3.17 -3.85
CA CYS A 49 -4.47 -3.04 -3.07
C CYS A 49 -5.51 -3.94 -3.70
N GLN A 50 -6.09 -4.84 -2.92
CA GLN A 50 -6.94 -5.87 -3.46
C GLN A 50 -8.33 -5.83 -2.86
N LEU A 51 -9.31 -6.05 -3.70
CA LEU A 51 -10.68 -6.20 -3.25
C LEU A 51 -10.74 -7.37 -2.28
N THR A 52 -11.36 -7.16 -1.15
CA THR A 52 -11.31 -8.12 -0.06
C THR A 52 -12.69 -8.72 0.16
N GLY A 53 -12.76 -10.02 0.20
CA GLY A 53 -14.00 -10.74 0.38
C GLY A 53 -14.32 -11.03 1.83
N GLU A 54 -15.38 -11.78 2.02
CA GLU A 54 -15.90 -12.03 3.34
C GLU A 54 -15.14 -13.14 4.05
N THR A 55 -14.75 -12.89 5.28
CA THR A 55 -14.20 -13.91 6.19
C THR A 55 -14.78 -13.62 7.57
N ALA A 56 -14.48 -14.48 8.52
CA ALA A 56 -14.89 -14.21 9.90
C ALA A 56 -14.36 -12.87 10.39
N PHE A 57 -13.15 -12.51 9.97
CA PHE A 57 -12.54 -11.25 10.39
C PHE A 57 -13.21 -10.06 9.70
N THR A 58 -13.42 -10.15 8.39
CA THR A 58 -13.89 -9.00 7.62
C THR A 58 -15.40 -8.77 7.76
N GLY A 59 -16.12 -9.76 8.27
CA GLY A 59 -17.57 -9.61 8.39
C GLY A 59 -17.99 -8.38 9.17
N ASN A 60 -17.16 -7.92 10.10
CA ASN A 60 -17.48 -6.74 10.89
C ASN A 60 -17.34 -5.44 10.12
N PHE A 61 -16.71 -5.48 8.95
CA PHE A 61 -16.42 -4.27 8.17
C PHE A 61 -17.16 -4.23 6.84
N LEU A 62 -17.84 -5.30 6.47
CA LEU A 62 -18.52 -5.36 5.18
C LEU A 62 -19.77 -4.51 5.21
N ASP A 63 -19.98 -3.78 4.12
CA ASP A 63 -21.05 -2.81 4.03
C ASP A 63 -21.44 -2.73 2.57
N HIS A 64 -22.70 -2.82 2.23
CA HIS A 64 -23.09 -2.74 0.84
C HIS A 64 -22.86 -1.37 0.22
N THR A 65 -22.56 -0.35 0.99
CA THR A 65 -22.34 0.99 0.45
C THR A 65 -20.88 1.29 0.26
N ALA A 66 -20.00 0.34 0.55
CA ALA A 66 -18.56 0.55 0.46
C ALA A 66 -17.87 -0.71 -0.03
N ASP A 67 -16.73 -0.52 -0.67
CA ASP A 67 -15.86 -1.63 -1.01
C ASP A 67 -14.87 -1.85 0.12
N LEU A 68 -14.52 -3.08 0.37
CA LEU A 68 -13.48 -3.41 1.33
C LEU A 68 -12.22 -3.75 0.54
N VAL A 69 -11.14 -3.05 0.84
CA VAL A 69 -9.89 -3.16 0.07
C VAL A 69 -8.73 -3.29 1.06
N SER A 70 -7.82 -4.19 0.79
CA SER A 70 -6.66 -4.41 1.65
C SER A 70 -5.39 -4.22 0.87
N CYS A 71 -4.45 -3.50 1.44
CA CYS A 71 -3.15 -3.22 0.82
C CYS A 71 -2.04 -3.68 1.75
N PRO A 72 -0.91 -4.14 1.22
CA PRO A 72 0.23 -4.39 2.10
C PRO A 72 0.56 -3.14 2.90
N THR A 73 0.73 -3.31 4.19
CA THR A 73 0.94 -2.19 5.10
C THR A 73 2.19 -1.41 4.69
N GLY A 74 2.04 -0.09 4.58
CA GLY A 74 3.18 0.78 4.26
C GLY A 74 3.56 0.80 2.80
N SER A 75 2.79 0.14 1.93
CA SER A 75 3.13 0.11 0.51
C SER A 75 2.79 1.43 -0.18
N ALA A 76 3.42 1.67 -1.32
CA ALA A 76 3.07 2.83 -2.14
C ALA A 76 1.63 2.72 -2.63
N ALA A 77 1.16 1.50 -2.89
CA ALA A 77 -0.22 1.28 -3.29
C ALA A 77 -1.19 1.71 -2.18
N ALA A 78 -0.86 1.40 -0.92
CA ALA A 78 -1.70 1.82 0.19
C ALA A 78 -1.77 3.34 0.30
N GLN A 79 -0.63 4.00 0.16
CA GLN A 79 -0.59 5.45 0.22
C GLN A 79 -1.41 6.07 -0.92
N SER A 80 -1.25 5.55 -2.11
CA SER A 80 -1.98 6.01 -3.28
C SER A 80 -3.49 5.81 -3.10
N LEU A 81 -3.89 4.69 -2.53
CA LEU A 81 -5.30 4.41 -2.32
C LEU A 81 -5.94 5.46 -1.41
N VAL A 82 -5.27 5.78 -0.32
CA VAL A 82 -5.79 6.79 0.62
C VAL A 82 -5.88 8.15 -0.06
N GLU A 83 -4.90 8.49 -0.88
CA GLU A 83 -4.87 9.81 -1.52
C GLU A 83 -5.86 9.96 -2.64
N THR A 84 -6.19 8.88 -3.34
CA THR A 84 -7.00 9.01 -4.56
C THR A 84 -8.39 8.41 -4.46
N ASN A 85 -8.67 7.57 -3.46
CA ASN A 85 -9.93 6.84 -3.40
C ASN A 85 -10.73 7.10 -2.14
N ASP A 86 -10.33 8.06 -1.35
CA ASP A 86 -11.07 8.41 -0.13
C ASP A 86 -11.18 7.21 0.82
N ALA A 87 -10.14 6.42 0.89
CA ALA A 87 -10.12 5.20 1.68
C ALA A 87 -9.97 5.52 3.17
N GLN A 88 -10.71 4.79 3.99
CA GLN A 88 -10.61 4.94 5.43
C GLN A 88 -10.13 3.65 6.04
N GLN A 89 -9.09 3.72 6.82
CA GLN A 89 -8.51 2.54 7.45
C GLN A 89 -9.45 2.03 8.53
N VAL A 90 -9.73 0.73 8.52
CA VAL A 90 -10.58 0.11 9.52
C VAL A 90 -9.88 -0.99 10.31
N ALA A 91 -8.79 -1.54 9.80
CA ALA A 91 -8.11 -2.63 10.49
C ALA A 91 -6.72 -2.86 9.94
N GLU A 92 -5.92 -3.62 10.65
CA GLU A 92 -4.64 -4.15 10.17
C GLU A 92 -4.55 -5.59 10.59
N THR A 93 -4.13 -6.45 9.70
CA THR A 93 -3.94 -7.85 10.02
C THR A 93 -3.07 -8.51 8.95
N GLY A 94 -2.25 -9.46 9.36
CA GLY A 94 -1.49 -10.28 8.41
C GLY A 94 -0.54 -9.53 7.51
N GLY A 95 -0.07 -8.36 7.95
CA GLY A 95 0.82 -7.53 7.14
C GLY A 95 0.08 -6.65 6.15
N TYR A 96 -1.24 -6.59 6.25
CA TYR A 96 -2.09 -5.76 5.38
C TYR A 96 -2.85 -4.74 6.20
N THR A 97 -3.15 -3.63 5.58
CA THR A 97 -4.05 -2.61 6.13
C THR A 97 -5.35 -2.66 5.36
N VAL A 98 -6.46 -2.69 6.07
CA VAL A 98 -7.80 -2.85 5.49
C VAL A 98 -8.50 -1.51 5.50
N TYR A 99 -9.11 -1.18 4.37
CA TYR A 99 -9.78 0.10 4.16
C TYR A 99 -11.19 -0.11 3.67
N THR A 100 -12.07 0.83 3.97
CA THR A 100 -13.37 0.93 3.30
C THR A 100 -13.34 2.11 2.35
N ILE A 101 -13.97 1.95 1.20
CA ILE A 101 -14.05 2.98 0.18
C ILE A 101 -15.50 3.15 -0.20
N PRO A 102 -16.08 4.34 0.01
CA PRO A 102 -17.50 4.53 -0.31
C PRO A 102 -17.74 4.36 -1.79
N ARG A 103 -18.84 3.73 -2.14
CA ARG A 103 -19.19 3.50 -3.51
C ARG A 103 -20.08 4.58 -4.02
N GLY A 104 -20.02 5.55 -3.87
CA GLY A 104 -20.86 6.48 -4.46
C GLY A 104 -21.19 7.57 -3.79
#